data_8a501abc842088ac754e9e8bbbef75a2
#
_entry.id   8a501abc842088ac754e9e8bbbef75a2
#
_cell.length_a   1.000
_cell.length_b   1.000
_cell.length_c   1.000
_cell.angle_alpha   90.00
_cell.angle_beta   90.00
_cell.angle_gamma   90.00
#
_symmetry.space_group_name_H-M   'P 1'
#
loop_
_entity.id
_entity.type
_entity.pdbx_description
1 polymer ?
#
loop_
_entity_poly.entity_id
_entity_poly.type
_entity_poly.pdbx_seq_one_letter_code
_entity_poly.pdbx_strand_id
1 'polypeptide(L)'
;MKNVGIDIIEINRMQLKAKLIERYLSEEEAIQLQRLQSEVGKKQFLASRWALKEAIFKALPFEHLVFSEINITKNKYGQPTVKIKDYQISLSLSHNQTNVIAIAVIF
;
A
#
# COMPACT_ATOMS: atom_id res chain seq x y z
N MET A 1 17.66 -11.42 -5.28
CA MET A 1 16.69 -10.36 -5.62
C MET A 1 16.49 -10.31 -7.12
N LYS A 2 15.26 -10.38 -7.57
CA LYS A 2 14.94 -10.33 -9.00
C LYS A 2 14.51 -8.95 -9.46
N ASN A 3 13.85 -8.19 -8.59
CA ASN A 3 13.42 -6.84 -8.94
C ASN A 3 13.07 -6.05 -7.69
N VAL A 4 12.95 -4.75 -7.85
CA VAL A 4 12.67 -3.83 -6.75
C VAL A 4 11.81 -2.68 -7.25
N GLY A 5 10.93 -2.21 -6.40
CA GLY A 5 10.13 -1.01 -6.65
C GLY A 5 10.15 -0.11 -5.43
N ILE A 6 10.06 1.18 -5.65
CA ILE A 6 10.01 2.18 -4.58
C ILE A 6 9.04 3.27 -4.97
N ASP A 7 8.33 3.80 -3.98
CA ASP A 7 7.40 4.90 -4.21
C ASP A 7 7.37 5.82 -3.00
N ILE A 8 7.05 7.09 -3.24
CA ILE A 8 6.90 8.10 -2.20
C ILE A 8 5.61 8.87 -2.44
N ILE A 9 4.83 9.07 -1.39
CA ILE A 9 3.54 9.75 -1.45
C ILE A 9 3.49 10.85 -0.40
N GLU A 10 3.07 12.04 -0.80
CA GLU A 10 2.75 13.13 0.11
C GLU A 10 1.38 12.88 0.75
N ILE A 11 1.33 12.81 2.08
CA ILE A 11 0.11 12.49 2.83
C ILE A 11 -0.96 13.58 2.61
N ASN A 12 -0.56 14.84 2.56
CA ASN A 12 -1.50 15.96 2.36
C ASN A 12 -2.23 15.92 1.03
N ARG A 13 -1.69 15.21 0.06
CA ARG A 13 -2.33 15.05 -1.26
C ARG A 13 -3.43 14.00 -1.24
N MET A 14 -3.51 13.20 -0.18
CA MET A 14 -4.53 12.16 -0.11
C MET A 14 -5.89 12.79 0.13
N GLN A 15 -6.85 12.44 -0.73
CA GLN A 15 -8.23 12.83 -0.58
C GLN A 15 -9.05 11.59 -0.26
N LEU A 16 -9.86 11.67 0.82
CA LEU A 16 -10.67 10.55 1.28
C LEU A 16 -11.96 10.48 0.47
N LYS A 17 -11.82 10.34 -0.85
CA LYS A 17 -12.95 10.25 -1.78
C LYS A 17 -13.27 8.79 -2.09
N ALA A 18 -14.54 8.48 -2.21
CA ALA A 18 -15.00 7.13 -2.48
C ALA A 18 -14.33 6.50 -3.70
N LYS A 19 -14.15 7.27 -4.77
CA LYS A 19 -13.51 6.76 -5.99
C LYS A 19 -12.07 6.32 -5.78
N LEU A 20 -11.30 7.08 -4.99
CA LEU A 20 -9.92 6.73 -4.68
C LEU A 20 -9.85 5.52 -3.76
N ILE A 21 -10.72 5.46 -2.77
CA ILE A 21 -10.79 4.33 -1.84
C ILE A 21 -11.10 3.05 -2.61
N GLU A 22 -12.12 3.08 -3.46
CA GLU A 22 -12.48 1.91 -4.28
C GLU A 22 -11.38 1.47 -5.22
N ARG A 23 -10.63 2.42 -5.77
CA ARG A 23 -9.57 2.13 -6.73
C ARG A 23 -8.33 1.52 -6.09
N TYR A 24 -7.94 2.01 -4.91
CA TYR A 24 -6.66 1.67 -4.30
C TYR A 24 -6.75 0.68 -3.14
N LEU A 25 -7.91 0.53 -2.53
CA LEU A 25 -8.07 -0.35 -1.36
C LEU A 25 -8.86 -1.60 -1.70
N SER A 26 -8.46 -2.72 -1.11
CA SER A 26 -9.27 -3.93 -1.09
C SER A 26 -10.47 -3.72 -0.17
N GLU A 27 -11.45 -4.62 -0.23
CA GLU A 27 -12.60 -4.59 0.68
C GLU A 27 -12.17 -4.56 2.14
N GLU A 28 -11.23 -5.41 2.51
CA GLU A 28 -10.73 -5.48 3.89
C GLU A 28 -10.02 -4.21 4.31
N GLU A 29 -9.23 -3.64 3.42
CA GLU A 29 -8.54 -2.38 3.68
C GLU A 29 -9.52 -1.22 3.82
N ALA A 30 -10.57 -1.20 3.01
CA ALA A 30 -11.61 -0.17 3.12
C ALA A 30 -12.33 -0.25 4.46
N ILE A 31 -12.60 -1.45 4.96
CA ILE A 31 -13.18 -1.65 6.29
C ILE A 31 -12.23 -1.14 7.38
N GLN A 32 -10.94 -1.45 7.27
CA GLN A 32 -9.95 -0.97 8.22
C GLN A 32 -9.88 0.57 8.23
N LEU A 33 -9.95 1.18 7.05
CA LEU A 33 -9.97 2.64 6.93
C LEU A 33 -11.14 3.24 7.69
N GLN A 34 -12.33 2.67 7.53
CA GLN A 34 -13.54 3.16 8.19
C GLN A 34 -13.47 3.07 9.72
N ARG A 35 -12.70 2.13 10.24
CA ARG A 35 -12.53 1.95 11.69
C ARG A 35 -11.60 2.96 12.32
N LEU A 36 -10.79 3.65 11.52
CA LEU A 36 -9.94 4.72 12.02
C LEU A 36 -10.79 5.95 12.31
N GLN A 37 -10.47 6.66 13.40
CA GLN A 37 -11.31 7.75 13.88
C GLN A 37 -10.85 9.12 13.40
N SER A 38 -9.55 9.31 13.21
CA SER A 38 -9.03 10.60 12.81
C SER A 38 -8.88 10.70 11.29
N GLU A 39 -9.11 11.90 10.76
CA GLU A 39 -8.86 12.16 9.35
C GLU A 39 -7.38 12.00 9.00
N VAL A 40 -6.50 12.45 9.88
CA VAL A 40 -5.05 12.29 9.71
C VAL A 40 -4.67 10.82 9.60
N GLY A 41 -5.20 9.99 10.49
CA GLY A 41 -4.95 8.55 10.46
C GLY A 41 -5.47 7.89 9.18
N LYS A 42 -6.63 8.30 8.71
CA LYS A 42 -7.20 7.78 7.46
C LYS A 42 -6.36 8.14 6.26
N LYS A 43 -5.89 9.40 6.18
CA LYS A 43 -5.03 9.84 5.07
C LYS A 43 -3.70 9.09 5.07
N GLN A 44 -3.12 8.91 6.25
CA GLN A 44 -1.87 8.17 6.40
C GLN A 44 -2.03 6.70 6.00
N PHE A 45 -3.14 6.08 6.39
CA PHE A 45 -3.45 4.71 6.00
C PHE A 45 -3.58 4.58 4.48
N LEU A 46 -4.35 5.46 3.86
CA LEU A 46 -4.55 5.44 2.41
C LEU A 46 -3.22 5.68 1.68
N ALA A 47 -2.42 6.65 2.12
CA ALA A 47 -1.12 6.94 1.54
C ALA A 47 -0.18 5.73 1.66
N SER A 48 -0.19 5.05 2.80
CA SER A 48 0.65 3.87 3.04
C SER A 48 0.28 2.73 2.10
N ARG A 49 -1.00 2.45 1.95
CA ARG A 49 -1.46 1.39 1.03
C ARG A 49 -1.16 1.74 -0.42
N TRP A 50 -1.38 3.00 -0.78
CA TRP A 50 -1.07 3.47 -2.12
C TRP A 50 0.41 3.32 -2.44
N ALA A 51 1.29 3.81 -1.55
CA ALA A 51 2.73 3.73 -1.76
C ALA A 51 3.21 2.28 -1.88
N LEU A 52 2.71 1.39 -1.03
CA LEU A 52 3.06 -0.04 -1.10
C LEU A 52 2.63 -0.65 -2.43
N LYS A 53 1.42 -0.36 -2.89
CA LYS A 53 0.90 -0.94 -4.13
C LYS A 53 1.61 -0.38 -5.36
N GLU A 54 1.95 0.91 -5.34
CA GLU A 54 2.77 1.51 -6.40
C GLU A 54 4.18 0.90 -6.44
N ALA A 55 4.77 0.66 -5.28
CA ALA A 55 6.08 0.01 -5.19
C ALA A 55 6.01 -1.40 -5.76
N ILE A 56 4.97 -2.16 -5.43
CA ILE A 56 4.74 -3.50 -5.98
C ILE A 56 4.59 -3.43 -7.50
N PHE A 57 3.81 -2.48 -8.00
CA PHE A 57 3.60 -2.29 -9.43
C PHE A 57 4.92 -2.02 -10.15
N LYS A 58 5.76 -1.17 -9.58
CA LYS A 58 7.08 -0.86 -10.16
C LYS A 58 8.01 -2.07 -10.15
N ALA A 59 7.86 -2.96 -9.18
CA ALA A 59 8.66 -4.17 -9.09
C ALA A 59 8.15 -5.28 -10.02
N LEU A 60 6.87 -5.24 -10.40
CA LEU A 60 6.22 -6.23 -11.25
C LEU A 60 5.47 -5.56 -12.41
N PRO A 61 6.17 -4.76 -13.23
CA PRO A 61 5.50 -3.93 -14.25
C PRO A 61 4.84 -4.73 -15.37
N PHE A 62 5.23 -5.98 -15.55
CA PHE A 62 4.68 -6.89 -16.56
C PHE A 62 3.39 -7.58 -16.08
N GLU A 63 3.08 -7.52 -14.81
CA GLU A 63 1.81 -8.02 -14.28
C GLU A 63 0.74 -6.94 -14.43
N HIS A 64 -0.47 -7.34 -14.80
CA HIS A 64 -1.59 -6.40 -14.91
C HIS A 64 -2.29 -6.33 -13.55
N LEU A 65 -1.67 -5.64 -12.60
CA LEU A 65 -2.16 -5.56 -11.22
C LEU A 65 -3.35 -4.62 -11.13
N VAL A 66 -4.38 -5.06 -10.42
CA VAL A 66 -5.52 -4.23 -10.04
C VAL A 66 -5.39 -3.96 -8.54
N PHE A 67 -5.16 -2.72 -8.16
CA PHE A 67 -4.81 -2.37 -6.78
C PHE A 67 -5.90 -2.75 -5.77
N SER A 68 -7.18 -2.64 -6.15
CA SER A 68 -8.29 -3.03 -5.28
C SER A 68 -8.37 -4.54 -5.05
N GLU A 69 -7.68 -5.34 -5.85
CA GLU A 69 -7.60 -6.79 -5.66
C GLU A 69 -6.38 -7.22 -4.86
N ILE A 70 -5.50 -6.29 -4.52
CA ILE A 70 -4.32 -6.55 -3.70
C ILE A 70 -4.66 -6.22 -2.26
N ASN A 71 -4.56 -7.22 -1.39
CA ASN A 71 -4.84 -7.05 0.03
C ASN A 71 -3.54 -7.12 0.83
N ILE A 72 -3.16 -5.99 1.42
CA ILE A 72 -1.95 -5.93 2.24
C ILE A 72 -2.36 -6.17 3.69
N THR A 73 -1.73 -7.14 4.30
CA THR A 73 -1.94 -7.48 5.70
C THR A 73 -0.67 -7.19 6.49
N LYS A 74 -0.72 -7.40 7.79
CA LYS A 74 0.45 -7.25 8.66
C LYS A 74 0.70 -8.57 9.38
N ASN A 75 1.97 -8.90 9.52
CA ASN A 75 2.33 -10.07 10.32
C ASN A 75 2.32 -9.70 11.82
N LYS A 76 2.69 -10.65 12.67
CA LYS A 76 2.69 -10.44 14.12
C LYS A 76 3.65 -9.35 14.60
N TYR A 77 4.62 -8.96 13.76
CA TYR A 77 5.56 -7.89 14.07
C TYR A 77 5.13 -6.54 13.50
N GLY A 78 3.95 -6.47 12.87
CA GLY A 78 3.46 -5.23 12.27
C GLY A 78 4.04 -4.93 10.89
N GLN A 79 4.80 -5.87 10.32
CA GLN A 79 5.37 -5.69 8.98
C GLN A 79 4.31 -5.94 7.90
N PRO A 80 4.28 -5.11 6.86
CA PRO A 80 3.33 -5.32 5.75
C PRO A 80 3.69 -6.58 4.97
N THR A 81 2.68 -7.35 4.62
CA THR A 81 2.81 -8.56 3.82
C THR A 81 1.77 -8.57 2.71
N VAL A 82 2.10 -9.25 1.62
CA VAL A 82 1.19 -9.37 0.48
C VAL A 82 1.39 -10.73 -0.18
N LYS A 83 0.32 -11.26 -0.75
CA LYS A 83 0.38 -12.49 -1.51
C LYS A 83 -0.13 -12.21 -2.92
N ILE A 84 0.74 -12.34 -3.91
CA ILE A 84 0.42 -12.19 -5.33
C ILE A 84 1.00 -13.40 -6.05
N LYS A 85 0.12 -14.26 -6.55
CA LYS A 85 0.53 -15.51 -7.21
C LYS A 85 1.53 -16.27 -6.35
N ASP A 86 2.63 -16.73 -6.92
CA ASP A 86 3.68 -17.46 -6.20
C ASP A 86 4.95 -16.61 -6.00
N TYR A 87 4.85 -15.30 -6.21
CA TYR A 87 5.99 -14.41 -5.96
C TYR A 87 6.33 -14.37 -4.49
N GLN A 88 7.63 -14.30 -4.21
CA GLN A 88 8.13 -13.99 -2.88
C GLN A 88 8.41 -12.49 -2.84
N ILE A 89 7.61 -11.78 -2.05
CA ILE A 89 7.64 -10.32 -1.99
C ILE A 89 7.94 -9.88 -0.57
N SER A 90 8.96 -9.06 -0.42
CA SER A 90 9.26 -8.41 0.84
C SER A 90 8.90 -6.93 0.74
N LEU A 91 8.17 -6.42 1.72
CA LEU A 91 7.70 -5.05 1.75
C LEU A 91 8.27 -4.33 2.96
N SER A 92 8.57 -3.07 2.79
CA SER A 92 8.91 -2.19 3.91
C SER A 92 8.34 -0.81 3.66
N LEU A 93 8.11 -0.09 4.74
CA LEU A 93 7.44 1.20 4.71
C LEU A 93 8.02 2.07 5.79
N SER A 94 8.20 3.35 5.48
CA SER A 94 8.59 4.35 6.45
C SER A 94 7.82 5.63 6.19
N HIS A 95 7.59 6.41 7.24
CA HIS A 95 6.87 7.66 7.08
C HIS A 95 7.30 8.68 8.13
N ASN A 96 7.05 9.92 7.79
CA ASN A 96 7.09 11.02 8.73
C ASN A 96 5.73 11.74 8.68
N GLN A 97 5.65 12.98 9.14
CA GLN A 97 4.40 13.72 9.16
C GLN A 97 3.90 14.09 7.77
N THR A 98 4.77 14.17 6.77
CA THR A 98 4.43 14.68 5.45
C THR A 98 4.44 13.63 4.35
N ASN A 99 5.26 12.59 4.48
CA ASN A 99 5.48 11.63 3.40
C ASN A 99 5.49 10.19 3.90
N VAL A 100 5.06 9.31 3.01
CA VAL A 100 5.21 7.86 3.15
C VAL A 100 6.12 7.37 2.03
N ILE A 101 7.08 6.54 2.36
CA ILE A 101 7.93 5.87 1.38
C ILE A 101 7.79 4.36 1.54
N ALA A 102 7.69 3.65 0.43
CA ALA A 102 7.53 2.19 0.43
C ALA A 102 8.53 1.55 -0.52
N ILE A 103 8.94 0.34 -0.18
CA ILE A 103 9.81 -0.47 -1.03
C ILE A 103 9.21 -1.88 -1.14
N ALA A 104 9.29 -2.44 -2.35
CA ALA A 104 8.91 -3.82 -2.63
C ALA A 104 10.10 -4.53 -3.27
N VAL A 105 10.48 -5.66 -2.72
CA VAL A 105 11.59 -6.47 -3.24
C VAL A 105 11.03 -7.82 -3.66
N ILE A 106 11.30 -8.22 -4.89
CA ILE A 106 10.90 -9.51 -5.43
C ILE A 106 12.11 -10.44 -5.40
N PHE A 107 11.94 -11.60 -4.83
CA PHE A 107 12.99 -12.61 -4.73
C PHE A 107 12.88 -13.71 -5.77
#